data_d23c6e0aa2562d7a98c7ba1e099bdda6
#
_entry.id   d23c6e0aa2562d7a98c7ba1e099bdda6
#
_cell.length_a   1.000
_cell.length_b   1.000
_cell.length_c   1.000
_cell.angle_alpha   90.00
_cell.angle_beta   90.00
_cell.angle_gamma   90.00
#
_symmetry.space_group_name_H-M   'P 1'
#
loop_
_entity.id
_entity.type
_entity.pdbx_description
1 polymer ?
#
loop_
_entity_poly.entity_id
_entity_poly.type
_entity_poly.pdbx_seq_one_letter_code
_entity_poly.pdbx_strand_id
1 'polypeptide(L)'
;MKVSLSSTAEYSSKAAESIKDLKPNAADVMITSIVTSMVTDLGVVAPTSSGLLTLYDGKTNKSHTIDGYFVSPKSFKGNDHDEHRVVLTYGGHVETCKGANTFAVPGIYKILDFLYQNYASLPLDKLLEFPINIAKNGFKLTQPTRDYFQHSLEPIFMWHYYSKIILENVTNNIDNGIVKLDKLSDSLNHLANEGFNDFYEGDVSREILKTIQQEGGHVTSEDFENYKLIEDSKFNFSYKNLNLTGHAGPSIGGLMVLKYIEELNKGKSIQSLIDVYKTRKNN
;
A
#
# COMPACT_ATOMS: atom_id res chain seq x y z
N MET A 1 -26.59 -5.93 5.86
CA MET A 1 -25.74 -5.19 6.82
C MET A 1 -25.35 -3.86 6.18
N LYS A 2 -25.30 -2.75 6.90
CA LYS A 2 -24.78 -1.49 6.34
C LYS A 2 -23.25 -1.48 6.56
N VAL A 3 -22.48 -1.27 5.50
CA VAL A 3 -21.04 -1.06 5.56
C VAL A 3 -20.78 0.41 5.33
N SER A 4 -19.86 0.99 6.10
CA SER A 4 -19.39 2.37 5.93
C SER A 4 -17.90 2.33 5.58
N LEU A 5 -17.50 3.13 4.60
CA LEU A 5 -16.10 3.32 4.21
C LEU A 5 -15.72 4.78 4.40
N SER A 6 -14.52 5.00 4.95
CA SER A 6 -13.80 6.27 4.90
C SER A 6 -12.48 6.04 4.21
N SER A 7 -12.20 6.80 3.16
CA SER A 7 -10.97 6.70 2.37
C SER A 7 -10.48 8.09 2.00
N THR A 8 -9.18 8.24 1.85
CA THR A 8 -8.55 9.45 1.30
C THR A 8 -8.65 9.50 -0.23
N ALA A 9 -9.03 8.39 -0.88
CA ALA A 9 -9.12 8.23 -2.32
C ALA A 9 -10.57 8.23 -2.81
N GLU A 10 -10.90 9.09 -3.76
CA GLU A 10 -12.25 9.20 -4.33
C GLU A 10 -12.72 7.88 -4.97
N TYR A 11 -11.84 7.26 -5.76
CA TYR A 11 -12.19 6.02 -6.47
C TYR A 11 -12.37 4.83 -5.54
N SER A 12 -11.73 4.80 -4.38
CA SER A 12 -11.97 3.78 -3.35
C SER A 12 -13.42 3.80 -2.85
N SER A 13 -14.01 5.00 -2.72
CA SER A 13 -15.42 5.12 -2.36
C SER A 13 -16.35 4.65 -3.48
N LYS A 14 -16.01 4.94 -4.74
CA LYS A 14 -16.74 4.43 -5.91
C LYS A 14 -16.64 2.90 -6.03
N ALA A 15 -15.49 2.32 -5.64
CA ALA A 15 -15.31 0.88 -5.59
C ALA A 15 -16.25 0.21 -4.57
N ALA A 16 -16.37 0.77 -3.38
CA ALA A 16 -17.34 0.29 -2.38
C ALA A 16 -18.79 0.37 -2.90
N GLU A 17 -19.13 1.47 -3.60
CA GLU A 17 -20.45 1.64 -4.21
C GLU A 17 -20.74 0.61 -5.30
N SER A 18 -19.73 0.22 -6.08
CA SER A 18 -19.90 -0.73 -7.19
C SER A 18 -20.33 -2.12 -6.76
N ILE A 19 -20.00 -2.54 -5.55
CA ILE A 19 -20.35 -3.88 -5.01
C ILE A 19 -21.50 -3.83 -3.99
N LYS A 20 -22.13 -2.68 -3.74
CA LYS A 20 -23.14 -2.51 -2.68
C LYS A 20 -24.33 -3.49 -2.80
N ASP A 21 -24.78 -3.75 -4.02
CA ASP A 21 -25.95 -4.61 -4.28
C ASP A 21 -25.65 -6.10 -4.07
N LEU A 22 -24.37 -6.47 -4.02
CA LEU A 22 -23.89 -7.81 -3.68
C LEU A 22 -23.90 -8.08 -2.16
N LYS A 23 -24.30 -7.09 -1.34
CA LYS A 23 -24.34 -7.16 0.12
C LYS A 23 -22.98 -7.47 0.77
N PRO A 24 -21.93 -6.70 0.42
CA PRO A 24 -20.58 -6.93 0.88
C PRO A 24 -20.46 -6.81 2.41
N ASN A 25 -19.44 -7.43 2.97
CA ASN A 25 -18.97 -7.15 4.32
C ASN A 25 -17.80 -6.14 4.31
N ALA A 26 -17.23 -5.86 5.48
CA ALA A 26 -16.13 -4.88 5.59
C ALA A 26 -14.84 -5.35 4.88
N ALA A 27 -14.54 -6.65 4.87
CA ALA A 27 -13.38 -7.20 4.18
C ALA A 27 -13.53 -7.08 2.65
N ASP A 28 -14.71 -7.39 2.12
CA ASP A 28 -15.02 -7.23 0.69
C ASP A 28 -14.79 -5.78 0.23
N VAL A 29 -15.35 -4.83 0.99
CA VAL A 29 -15.19 -3.39 0.71
C VAL A 29 -13.72 -2.96 0.79
N MET A 30 -12.99 -3.45 1.79
CA MET A 30 -11.57 -3.13 1.97
C MET A 30 -10.72 -3.64 0.79
N ILE A 31 -10.90 -4.91 0.39
CA ILE A 31 -10.17 -5.51 -0.73
C ILE A 31 -10.41 -4.72 -2.02
N THR A 32 -11.67 -4.51 -2.40
CA THR A 32 -12.02 -3.78 -3.62
C THR A 32 -11.47 -2.35 -3.60
N SER A 33 -11.54 -1.67 -2.45
CA SER A 33 -11.08 -0.29 -2.30
C SER A 33 -9.55 -0.17 -2.36
N ILE A 34 -8.81 -1.06 -1.72
CA ILE A 34 -7.33 -1.05 -1.75
C ILE A 34 -6.84 -1.32 -3.18
N VAL A 35 -7.36 -2.36 -3.84
CA VAL A 35 -6.95 -2.67 -5.22
C VAL A 35 -7.31 -1.54 -6.18
N THR A 36 -8.43 -0.85 -5.95
CA THR A 36 -8.77 0.34 -6.73
C THR A 36 -7.77 1.48 -6.51
N SER A 37 -7.33 1.72 -5.27
CA SER A 37 -6.28 2.72 -5.00
C SER A 37 -4.96 2.39 -5.68
N MET A 38 -4.59 1.11 -5.80
CA MET A 38 -3.40 0.70 -6.56
C MET A 38 -3.47 1.09 -8.05
N VAL A 39 -4.67 1.20 -8.58
CA VAL A 39 -4.91 1.66 -9.97
C VAL A 39 -4.92 3.17 -10.06
N THR A 40 -5.60 3.86 -9.13
CA THR A 40 -5.98 5.27 -9.30
C THR A 40 -5.11 6.27 -8.59
N ASP A 41 -4.42 5.84 -7.51
CA ASP A 41 -3.59 6.73 -6.69
C ASP A 41 -2.10 6.57 -7.06
N LEU A 42 -1.84 6.67 -8.37
CA LEU A 42 -0.52 6.47 -8.95
C LEU A 42 0.56 7.28 -8.22
N GLY A 43 1.65 6.61 -7.91
CA GLY A 43 2.78 7.21 -7.21
C GLY A 43 2.60 7.30 -5.68
N VAL A 44 1.38 7.18 -5.17
CA VAL A 44 1.08 7.18 -3.73
C VAL A 44 0.80 5.75 -3.25
N VAL A 45 -0.04 5.02 -3.97
CA VAL A 45 -0.32 3.59 -3.73
C VAL A 45 0.07 2.81 -4.98
N ALA A 46 0.81 1.75 -4.82
CA ALA A 46 1.28 0.91 -5.92
C ALA A 46 0.85 -0.55 -5.74
N PRO A 47 0.76 -1.33 -6.83
CA PRO A 47 0.57 -2.77 -6.73
C PRO A 47 1.66 -3.49 -5.93
N THR A 48 2.83 -2.85 -5.80
CA THR A 48 3.97 -3.34 -5.00
C THR A 48 4.10 -2.60 -3.67
N SER A 49 2.99 -2.15 -3.08
CA SER A 49 2.98 -1.49 -1.79
C SER A 49 3.12 -2.46 -0.62
N SER A 50 3.34 -1.91 0.56
CA SER A 50 3.17 -2.57 1.85
C SER A 50 1.92 -2.06 2.55
N GLY A 51 1.56 -2.69 3.66
CA GLY A 51 0.42 -2.26 4.44
C GLY A 51 0.49 -2.71 5.89
N LEU A 52 -0.29 -2.04 6.72
CA LEU A 52 -0.55 -2.41 8.10
C LEU A 52 -2.07 -2.47 8.29
N LEU A 53 -2.57 -3.60 8.76
CA LEU A 53 -4.00 -3.82 8.96
C LEU A 53 -4.29 -3.97 10.45
N THR A 54 -5.21 -3.15 10.97
CA THR A 54 -5.85 -3.39 12.26
C THR A 54 -7.29 -3.82 12.02
N LEU A 55 -7.64 -5.00 12.46
CA LEU A 55 -8.96 -5.61 12.33
C LEU A 55 -9.59 -5.81 13.71
N TYR A 56 -10.84 -5.41 13.86
CA TYR A 56 -11.67 -5.80 15.01
C TYR A 56 -12.74 -6.79 14.55
N ASP A 57 -12.66 -8.01 15.06
CA ASP A 57 -13.68 -9.04 14.83
C ASP A 57 -14.76 -8.98 15.90
N GLY A 58 -15.92 -8.47 15.53
CA GLY A 58 -17.09 -8.35 16.42
C GLY A 58 -17.69 -9.70 16.85
N LYS A 59 -17.39 -10.80 16.17
CA LYS A 59 -17.87 -12.14 16.58
C LYS A 59 -17.07 -12.70 17.76
N THR A 60 -15.77 -12.50 17.74
CA THR A 60 -14.84 -12.99 18.78
C THR A 60 -14.52 -11.91 19.81
N ASN A 61 -14.90 -10.65 19.55
CA ASN A 61 -14.59 -9.47 20.36
C ASN A 61 -13.06 -9.28 20.52
N LYS A 62 -12.30 -9.55 19.45
CA LYS A 62 -10.85 -9.46 19.44
C LYS A 62 -10.35 -8.50 18.38
N SER A 63 -9.26 -7.80 18.69
CA SER A 63 -8.49 -7.01 17.75
C SER A 63 -7.28 -7.79 17.27
N HIS A 64 -7.04 -7.76 15.96
CA HIS A 64 -5.87 -8.34 15.30
C HIS A 64 -5.08 -7.25 14.60
N THR A 65 -3.78 -7.35 14.62
CA THR A 65 -2.88 -6.51 13.83
C THR A 65 -2.08 -7.40 12.91
N ILE A 66 -2.07 -7.05 11.63
CA ILE A 66 -1.38 -7.78 10.58
C ILE A 66 -0.36 -6.82 9.96
N ASP A 67 0.90 -7.14 10.12
CA ASP A 67 2.01 -6.39 9.54
C ASP A 67 2.42 -7.07 8.23
N GLY A 68 2.18 -6.38 7.14
CA GLY A 68 2.60 -6.71 5.79
C GLY A 68 3.57 -5.65 5.26
N TYR A 69 4.52 -5.20 6.08
CA TYR A 69 5.50 -4.20 5.68
C TYR A 69 6.54 -4.80 4.73
N PHE A 70 7.31 -3.94 4.08
CA PHE A 70 8.39 -4.35 3.18
C PHE A 70 9.45 -5.18 3.88
N VAL A 71 9.94 -6.21 3.19
CA VAL A 71 11.08 -7.01 3.65
C VAL A 71 12.22 -6.86 2.64
N SER A 72 13.40 -6.48 3.13
CA SER A 72 14.60 -6.41 2.31
C SER A 72 15.03 -7.80 1.85
N PRO A 73 15.58 -7.94 0.62
CA PRO A 73 16.13 -9.21 0.16
C PRO A 73 17.23 -9.73 1.09
N LYS A 74 17.36 -11.03 1.24
CA LYS A 74 18.44 -11.66 2.04
C LYS A 74 19.84 -11.28 1.57
N SER A 75 20.00 -11.05 0.27
CA SER A 75 21.26 -10.65 -0.36
C SER A 75 21.61 -9.17 -0.21
N PHE A 76 20.72 -8.37 0.35
CA PHE A 76 20.90 -6.93 0.51
C PHE A 76 22.07 -6.59 1.43
N LYS A 77 23.06 -5.84 0.94
CA LYS A 77 24.29 -5.49 1.67
C LYS A 77 24.38 -4.02 2.07
N GLY A 78 23.27 -3.30 2.12
CA GLY A 78 23.19 -1.95 2.71
C GLY A 78 23.84 -0.78 1.96
N ASN A 79 24.85 -1.02 1.13
CA ASN A 79 25.67 0.04 0.52
C ASN A 79 25.49 0.17 -1.01
N ASP A 80 24.59 -0.64 -1.62
CA ASP A 80 24.48 -0.72 -3.08
C ASP A 80 23.60 0.38 -3.69
N HIS A 81 23.27 1.44 -2.93
CA HIS A 81 22.32 2.47 -3.36
C HIS A 81 22.94 3.79 -3.78
N ASP A 82 24.21 4.02 -3.50
CA ASP A 82 24.83 5.36 -3.62
C ASP A 82 24.81 5.90 -5.06
N GLU A 83 24.79 5.03 -6.06
CA GLU A 83 24.78 5.42 -7.47
C GLU A 83 23.44 5.94 -7.99
N HIS A 84 22.33 5.69 -7.26
CA HIS A 84 20.98 5.98 -7.71
C HIS A 84 20.20 6.90 -6.77
N ARG A 85 20.86 7.69 -5.97
CA ARG A 85 20.24 8.68 -5.08
C ARG A 85 19.53 9.76 -5.88
N VAL A 86 18.34 10.10 -5.42
CA VAL A 86 17.54 11.20 -5.95
C VAL A 86 16.95 12.01 -4.81
N VAL A 87 16.75 13.30 -5.06
CA VAL A 87 16.09 14.20 -4.10
C VAL A 87 14.71 14.52 -4.64
N LEU A 88 13.70 14.22 -3.85
CA LEU A 88 12.32 14.58 -4.15
C LEU A 88 12.00 15.92 -3.51
N THR A 89 11.34 16.80 -4.25
CA THR A 89 10.89 18.09 -3.72
C THR A 89 9.63 17.98 -2.88
N TYR A 90 8.99 16.82 -2.90
CA TYR A 90 7.84 16.49 -2.06
C TYR A 90 8.22 16.46 -0.58
N GLY A 91 7.39 17.07 0.28
CA GLY A 91 7.55 17.00 1.73
C GLY A 91 8.79 17.66 2.32
N GLY A 92 9.50 18.52 1.57
CA GLY A 92 10.64 19.28 2.08
C GLY A 92 12.03 18.66 1.77
N HIS A 93 12.22 18.15 0.59
CA HIS A 93 13.45 17.51 0.10
C HIS A 93 13.75 16.19 0.81
N VAL A 94 13.11 15.14 0.32
CA VAL A 94 13.36 13.77 0.79
C VAL A 94 14.39 13.12 -0.13
N GLU A 95 15.52 12.71 0.43
CA GLU A 95 16.47 11.85 -0.27
C GLU A 95 15.91 10.43 -0.31
N THR A 96 15.94 9.82 -1.49
CA THR A 96 15.57 8.42 -1.70
C THR A 96 16.49 7.79 -2.74
N CYS A 97 16.35 6.49 -2.93
CA CYS A 97 17.08 5.75 -3.95
C CYS A 97 16.10 5.22 -4.99
N LYS A 98 16.55 5.06 -6.23
CA LYS A 98 15.81 4.44 -7.32
C LYS A 98 16.63 3.31 -7.94
N GLY A 99 15.93 2.42 -8.65
CA GLY A 99 16.56 1.33 -9.38
C GLY A 99 16.19 -0.05 -8.84
N ALA A 100 16.53 -1.10 -9.59
CA ALA A 100 16.18 -2.46 -9.26
C ALA A 100 16.75 -2.94 -7.91
N ASN A 101 17.89 -2.37 -7.48
CA ASN A 101 18.51 -2.65 -6.18
C ASN A 101 17.75 -2.06 -4.98
N THR A 102 16.80 -1.18 -5.21
CA THR A 102 15.99 -0.59 -4.15
C THR A 102 14.67 -1.33 -3.92
N PHE A 103 14.42 -2.38 -4.69
CA PHE A 103 13.21 -3.17 -4.56
C PHE A 103 13.25 -4.02 -3.29
N ALA A 104 12.20 -3.92 -2.50
CA ALA A 104 11.95 -4.79 -1.35
C ALA A 104 10.69 -5.62 -1.61
N VAL A 105 10.58 -6.80 -1.00
CA VAL A 105 9.41 -7.66 -1.16
C VAL A 105 8.19 -7.00 -0.54
N PRO A 106 7.14 -6.71 -1.31
CA PRO A 106 5.94 -6.04 -0.82
C PRO A 106 5.02 -7.01 -0.08
N GLY A 107 4.28 -6.52 0.92
CA GLY A 107 3.40 -7.38 1.72
C GLY A 107 1.91 -7.19 1.47
N ILE A 108 1.52 -6.25 0.61
CA ILE A 108 0.11 -5.87 0.48
C ILE A 108 -0.77 -7.03 -0.03
N TYR A 109 -0.30 -7.83 -0.97
CA TYR A 109 -1.09 -8.96 -1.48
C TYR A 109 -1.24 -10.09 -0.46
N LYS A 110 -0.27 -10.29 0.46
CA LYS A 110 -0.47 -11.22 1.58
C LYS A 110 -1.53 -10.71 2.56
N ILE A 111 -1.63 -9.38 2.78
CA ILE A 111 -2.73 -8.80 3.57
C ILE A 111 -4.06 -9.01 2.86
N LEU A 112 -4.13 -8.78 1.55
CA LEU A 112 -5.36 -8.98 0.77
C LEU A 112 -5.77 -10.45 0.74
N ASP A 113 -4.81 -11.37 0.59
CA ASP A 113 -5.07 -12.80 0.68
C ASP A 113 -5.57 -13.21 2.07
N PHE A 114 -4.93 -12.72 3.13
CA PHE A 114 -5.38 -12.93 4.51
C PHE A 114 -6.84 -12.46 4.71
N LEU A 115 -7.19 -11.26 4.24
CA LEU A 115 -8.55 -10.74 4.31
C LEU A 115 -9.52 -11.59 3.49
N TYR A 116 -9.12 -12.00 2.30
CA TYR A 116 -9.94 -12.80 1.39
C TYR A 116 -10.23 -14.18 1.99
N GLN A 117 -9.20 -14.90 2.42
CA GLN A 117 -9.36 -16.27 2.92
C GLN A 117 -10.11 -16.36 4.25
N ASN A 118 -9.98 -15.35 5.11
CA ASN A 118 -10.50 -15.42 6.47
C ASN A 118 -11.81 -14.67 6.68
N TYR A 119 -12.08 -13.63 5.86
CA TYR A 119 -13.17 -12.69 6.17
C TYR A 119 -14.04 -12.31 4.97
N ALA A 120 -13.58 -12.44 3.73
CA ALA A 120 -14.39 -12.08 2.57
C ALA A 120 -15.62 -12.97 2.42
N SER A 121 -16.69 -12.43 1.87
CA SER A 121 -17.94 -13.13 1.59
C SER A 121 -18.27 -13.22 0.11
N LEU A 122 -17.63 -12.42 -0.72
CA LEU A 122 -17.82 -12.38 -2.17
C LEU A 122 -16.65 -13.05 -2.91
N PRO A 123 -16.90 -13.63 -4.09
CA PRO A 123 -15.85 -14.20 -4.92
C PRO A 123 -14.83 -13.13 -5.38
N LEU A 124 -13.58 -13.53 -5.56
CA LEU A 124 -12.48 -12.61 -5.87
C LEU A 124 -12.68 -11.88 -7.21
N ASP A 125 -13.23 -12.56 -8.22
CA ASP A 125 -13.58 -11.96 -9.50
C ASP A 125 -14.57 -10.80 -9.35
N LYS A 126 -15.51 -10.88 -8.41
CA LYS A 126 -16.47 -9.80 -8.11
C LYS A 126 -15.82 -8.65 -7.37
N LEU A 127 -14.89 -8.94 -6.48
CA LEU A 127 -14.15 -7.92 -5.73
C LEU A 127 -13.18 -7.12 -6.63
N LEU A 128 -12.60 -7.78 -7.65
CA LEU A 128 -11.63 -7.16 -8.55
C LEU A 128 -12.27 -6.62 -9.85
N GLU A 129 -13.56 -6.84 -10.11
CA GLU A 129 -14.23 -6.39 -11.33
C GLU A 129 -14.12 -4.88 -11.55
N PHE A 130 -14.37 -4.07 -10.51
CA PHE A 130 -14.29 -2.61 -10.61
C PHE A 130 -12.86 -2.11 -10.88
N PRO A 131 -11.82 -2.46 -10.09
CA PRO A 131 -10.46 -2.02 -10.38
C PRO A 131 -9.93 -2.51 -11.74
N ILE A 132 -10.27 -3.70 -12.19
CA ILE A 132 -9.94 -4.21 -13.53
C ILE A 132 -10.55 -3.32 -14.60
N ASN A 133 -11.84 -3.04 -14.50
CA ASN A 133 -12.57 -2.24 -15.48
C ASN A 133 -12.06 -0.79 -15.53
N ILE A 134 -11.75 -0.19 -14.37
CA ILE A 134 -11.26 1.19 -14.34
C ILE A 134 -9.82 1.32 -14.88
N ALA A 135 -8.98 0.30 -14.65
CA ALA A 135 -7.64 0.23 -15.25
C ALA A 135 -7.72 0.14 -16.78
N LYS A 136 -8.63 -0.69 -17.31
CA LYS A 136 -8.83 -0.91 -18.75
C LYS A 136 -9.50 0.24 -19.45
N ASN A 137 -10.62 0.74 -18.91
CA ASN A 137 -11.43 1.77 -19.56
C ASN A 137 -10.89 3.18 -19.31
N GLY A 138 -10.09 3.32 -18.24
CA GLY A 138 -9.42 4.54 -17.87
C GLY A 138 -10.14 5.35 -16.79
N PHE A 139 -9.39 6.26 -16.20
CA PHE A 139 -9.83 7.13 -15.11
C PHE A 139 -9.17 8.51 -15.24
N LYS A 140 -9.78 9.49 -14.58
CA LYS A 140 -9.18 10.82 -14.42
C LYS A 140 -8.29 10.84 -13.20
N LEU A 141 -7.11 11.46 -13.30
CA LEU A 141 -6.25 11.66 -12.15
C LEU A 141 -6.93 12.52 -11.10
N THR A 142 -6.84 12.12 -9.84
CA THR A 142 -7.28 12.94 -8.71
C THR A 142 -6.32 14.11 -8.48
N GLN A 143 -6.78 15.17 -7.80
CA GLN A 143 -5.91 16.31 -7.49
C GLN A 143 -4.67 15.89 -6.68
N PRO A 144 -4.79 15.08 -5.59
CA PRO A 144 -3.60 14.60 -4.87
C PRO A 144 -2.60 13.85 -5.74
N THR A 145 -3.07 13.03 -6.68
CA THR A 145 -2.20 12.32 -7.62
C THR A 145 -1.49 13.30 -8.54
N ARG A 146 -2.21 14.30 -9.10
CA ARG A 146 -1.58 15.33 -9.94
C ARG A 146 -0.51 16.11 -9.19
N ASP A 147 -0.80 16.54 -7.97
CA ASP A 147 0.15 17.30 -7.14
C ASP A 147 1.40 16.46 -6.81
N TYR A 148 1.21 15.18 -6.49
CA TYR A 148 2.32 14.27 -6.26
C TYR A 148 3.18 14.12 -7.52
N PHE A 149 2.54 13.91 -8.66
CA PHE A 149 3.23 13.77 -9.94
C PHE A 149 4.08 15.00 -10.28
N GLN A 150 3.60 16.18 -10.11
CA GLN A 150 4.36 17.42 -10.39
C GLN A 150 5.64 17.54 -9.57
N HIS A 151 5.69 16.97 -8.37
CA HIS A 151 6.81 17.13 -7.44
C HIS A 151 7.77 15.93 -7.37
N SER A 152 7.38 14.76 -7.88
CA SER A 152 8.13 13.52 -7.62
C SER A 152 8.44 12.70 -8.88
N LEU A 153 7.88 13.06 -10.05
CA LEU A 153 7.85 12.18 -11.21
C LEU A 153 9.16 11.99 -11.92
N GLU A 154 9.78 13.09 -12.29
CA GLU A 154 10.94 13.05 -13.17
C GLU A 154 12.09 12.23 -12.56
N PRO A 155 12.43 12.43 -11.28
CA PRO A 155 13.53 11.67 -10.68
C PRO A 155 13.27 10.18 -10.54
N ILE A 156 12.02 9.76 -10.34
CA ILE A 156 11.68 8.35 -10.05
C ILE A 156 11.34 7.59 -11.32
N PHE A 157 10.45 8.12 -12.15
CA PHE A 157 9.86 7.38 -13.27
C PHE A 157 10.70 7.44 -14.57
N MET A 158 11.65 8.34 -14.67
CA MET A 158 12.50 8.44 -15.87
C MET A 158 13.62 7.40 -15.92
N TRP A 159 13.74 6.55 -14.90
CA TRP A 159 14.80 5.59 -14.80
C TRP A 159 14.65 4.40 -15.77
N HIS A 160 13.46 3.87 -15.95
CA HIS A 160 13.22 2.65 -16.73
C HIS A 160 12.29 2.90 -17.92
N TYR A 161 12.47 2.17 -19.02
CA TYR A 161 11.67 2.32 -20.24
C TYR A 161 10.16 2.24 -19.99
N TYR A 162 9.71 1.21 -19.24
CA TYR A 162 8.28 1.05 -18.93
C TYR A 162 7.73 2.15 -18.01
N SER A 163 8.55 2.64 -17.10
CA SER A 163 8.17 3.78 -16.26
C SER A 163 7.97 5.05 -17.10
N LYS A 164 8.80 5.26 -18.14
CA LYS A 164 8.63 6.37 -19.08
C LYS A 164 7.31 6.29 -19.83
N ILE A 165 6.90 5.10 -20.27
CA ILE A 165 5.61 4.92 -20.96
C ILE A 165 4.44 5.32 -20.05
N ILE A 166 4.47 4.90 -18.78
CA ILE A 166 3.46 5.29 -17.81
C ILE A 166 3.50 6.79 -17.56
N LEU A 167 4.69 7.37 -17.41
CA LEU A 167 4.88 8.79 -17.22
C LEU A 167 4.32 9.61 -18.39
N GLU A 168 4.65 9.23 -19.62
CA GLU A 168 4.14 9.90 -20.82
C GLU A 168 2.62 9.83 -20.91
N ASN A 169 2.03 8.67 -20.63
CA ASN A 169 0.58 8.49 -20.59
C ASN A 169 -0.06 9.41 -19.54
N VAL A 170 0.51 9.47 -18.34
CA VAL A 170 0.02 10.33 -17.25
C VAL A 170 0.21 11.81 -17.61
N THR A 171 1.39 12.21 -18.06
CA THR A 171 1.72 13.60 -18.40
C THR A 171 0.84 14.14 -19.51
N ASN A 172 0.61 13.35 -20.55
CA ASN A 172 -0.26 13.74 -21.67
C ASN A 172 -1.74 13.88 -21.28
N ASN A 173 -2.14 13.30 -20.15
CA ASN A 173 -3.52 13.28 -19.67
C ASN A 173 -3.72 14.02 -18.33
N ILE A 174 -2.70 14.75 -17.83
CA ILE A 174 -2.66 15.27 -16.47
C ILE A 174 -3.82 16.24 -16.16
N ASP A 175 -4.20 17.08 -17.11
CA ASP A 175 -5.18 18.14 -16.85
C ASP A 175 -6.63 17.63 -16.85
N ASN A 176 -7.02 16.88 -17.87
CA ASN A 176 -8.40 16.38 -18.00
C ASN A 176 -8.51 15.08 -18.78
N GLY A 177 -7.40 14.49 -19.16
CA GLY A 177 -7.38 13.25 -19.93
C GLY A 177 -7.77 12.02 -19.14
N ILE A 178 -7.86 10.91 -19.86
CA ILE A 178 -8.15 9.59 -19.30
C ILE A 178 -6.85 8.76 -19.32
N VAL A 179 -6.40 8.34 -18.16
CA VAL A 179 -5.26 7.44 -18.01
C VAL A 179 -5.73 6.00 -18.07
N LYS A 180 -5.12 5.17 -18.91
CA LYS A 180 -5.38 3.74 -19.03
C LYS A 180 -4.16 2.94 -18.65
N LEU A 181 -4.38 1.81 -17.97
CA LEU A 181 -3.33 0.93 -17.47
C LEU A 181 -3.65 -0.52 -17.90
N ASP A 182 -3.64 -0.77 -19.22
CA ASP A 182 -4.06 -2.06 -19.81
C ASP A 182 -3.27 -3.24 -19.20
N LYS A 183 -1.93 -3.11 -19.08
CA LYS A 183 -1.09 -4.17 -18.48
C LYS A 183 -1.43 -4.45 -17.02
N LEU A 184 -1.77 -3.40 -16.26
CA LEU A 184 -2.22 -3.59 -14.89
C LEU A 184 -3.60 -4.25 -14.84
N SER A 185 -4.51 -3.88 -15.75
CA SER A 185 -5.79 -4.56 -15.90
C SER A 185 -5.63 -6.05 -16.17
N ASP A 186 -4.70 -6.43 -17.08
CA ASP A 186 -4.41 -7.84 -17.39
C ASP A 186 -3.88 -8.58 -16.16
N SER A 187 -2.93 -7.98 -15.43
CA SER A 187 -2.36 -8.57 -14.20
C SER A 187 -3.41 -8.73 -13.10
N LEU A 188 -4.28 -7.74 -12.90
CA LEU A 188 -5.37 -7.83 -11.92
C LEU A 188 -6.40 -8.89 -12.30
N ASN A 189 -6.70 -9.03 -13.60
CA ASN A 189 -7.60 -10.07 -14.10
C ASN A 189 -6.98 -11.48 -13.90
N HIS A 190 -5.67 -11.62 -14.08
CA HIS A 190 -4.96 -12.85 -13.77
C HIS A 190 -5.07 -13.18 -12.26
N LEU A 191 -4.77 -12.21 -11.38
CA LEU A 191 -4.91 -12.39 -9.93
C LEU A 191 -6.36 -12.68 -9.49
N ALA A 192 -7.37 -12.16 -10.20
CA ALA A 192 -8.77 -12.48 -9.93
C ALA A 192 -9.10 -13.97 -10.16
N ASN A 193 -8.41 -14.62 -11.10
CA ASN A 193 -8.59 -16.03 -11.43
C ASN A 193 -7.70 -16.95 -10.58
N GLU A 194 -6.43 -16.60 -10.39
CA GLU A 194 -5.44 -17.47 -9.74
C GLU A 194 -5.31 -17.22 -8.22
N GLY A 195 -5.80 -16.06 -7.73
CA GLY A 195 -5.68 -15.64 -6.34
C GLY A 195 -4.48 -14.75 -6.08
N PHE A 196 -4.50 -14.07 -4.92
CA PHE A 196 -3.44 -13.12 -4.56
C PHE A 196 -2.06 -13.77 -4.32
N ASN A 197 -2.03 -15.06 -4.01
CA ASN A 197 -0.75 -15.76 -3.77
C ASN A 197 0.08 -15.90 -5.04
N ASP A 198 -0.53 -15.83 -6.24
CA ASP A 198 0.18 -15.84 -7.51
C ASP A 198 1.21 -14.69 -7.63
N PHE A 199 0.95 -13.57 -6.94
CA PHE A 199 1.91 -12.47 -6.82
C PHE A 199 3.24 -12.90 -6.19
N TYR A 200 3.28 -13.97 -5.39
CA TYR A 200 4.50 -14.43 -4.71
C TYR A 200 5.11 -15.69 -5.32
N GLU A 201 4.29 -16.58 -5.86
CA GLU A 201 4.69 -17.92 -6.27
C GLU A 201 4.29 -18.27 -7.72
N GLY A 202 3.60 -17.34 -8.40
CA GLY A 202 3.02 -17.59 -9.72
C GLY A 202 3.64 -16.80 -10.87
N ASP A 203 2.83 -16.57 -11.89
CA ASP A 203 3.27 -15.90 -13.12
C ASP A 203 3.62 -14.42 -12.88
N VAL A 204 2.86 -13.75 -12.03
CA VAL A 204 3.12 -12.33 -11.71
C VAL A 204 4.47 -12.17 -11.05
N SER A 205 4.82 -13.01 -10.08
CA SER A 205 6.15 -12.96 -9.44
C SER A 205 7.26 -13.24 -10.42
N ARG A 206 7.10 -14.22 -11.33
CA ARG A 206 8.12 -14.56 -12.33
C ARG A 206 8.43 -13.39 -13.26
N GLU A 207 7.44 -12.68 -13.75
CA GLU A 207 7.66 -11.50 -14.62
C GLU A 207 8.30 -10.33 -13.88
N ILE A 208 7.88 -10.07 -12.63
CA ILE A 208 8.50 -9.04 -11.78
C ILE A 208 9.98 -9.36 -11.54
N LEU A 209 10.28 -10.58 -11.11
CA LEU A 209 11.64 -11.02 -10.78
C LEU A 209 12.55 -11.00 -12.02
N LYS A 210 12.05 -11.45 -13.17
CA LYS A 210 12.77 -11.38 -14.44
C LYS A 210 13.19 -9.94 -14.76
N THR A 211 12.29 -8.98 -14.63
CA THR A 211 12.60 -7.57 -14.88
C THR A 211 13.61 -7.03 -13.87
N ILE A 212 13.42 -7.30 -12.57
CA ILE A 212 14.34 -6.85 -11.53
C ILE A 212 15.75 -7.40 -11.74
N GLN A 213 15.87 -8.69 -12.05
CA GLN A 213 17.17 -9.36 -12.27
C GLN A 213 17.87 -8.87 -13.53
N GLN A 214 17.15 -8.62 -14.62
CA GLN A 214 17.70 -8.03 -15.85
C GLN A 214 18.30 -6.64 -15.62
N GLU A 215 17.77 -5.90 -14.67
CA GLU A 215 18.24 -4.56 -14.28
C GLU A 215 19.26 -4.60 -13.11
N GLY A 216 19.75 -5.78 -12.75
CA GLY A 216 20.78 -5.97 -11.72
C GLY A 216 20.25 -5.94 -10.28
N GLY A 217 18.95 -6.10 -10.06
CA GLY A 217 18.35 -6.15 -8.72
C GLY A 217 18.65 -7.47 -7.99
N HIS A 218 18.60 -7.42 -6.67
CA HIS A 218 19.02 -8.53 -5.79
C HIS A 218 17.89 -9.40 -5.27
N VAL A 219 16.63 -9.04 -5.51
CA VAL A 219 15.48 -9.82 -5.07
C VAL A 219 15.42 -11.15 -5.82
N THR A 220 15.13 -12.22 -5.10
CA THR A 220 15.05 -13.58 -5.64
C THR A 220 13.64 -14.16 -5.46
N SER A 221 13.35 -15.29 -6.13
CA SER A 221 12.11 -16.05 -5.91
C SER A 221 12.00 -16.51 -4.46
N GLU A 222 13.12 -16.94 -3.86
CA GLU A 222 13.14 -17.34 -2.45
C GLU A 222 12.71 -16.23 -1.50
N ASP A 223 13.07 -14.98 -1.79
CA ASP A 223 12.63 -13.83 -0.99
C ASP A 223 11.11 -13.63 -1.06
N PHE A 224 10.52 -13.80 -2.25
CA PHE A 224 9.07 -13.73 -2.46
C PHE A 224 8.33 -14.90 -1.77
N GLU A 225 8.75 -16.14 -2.03
CA GLU A 225 8.14 -17.37 -1.50
C GLU A 225 8.19 -17.43 0.04
N ASN A 226 9.27 -16.90 0.64
CA ASN A 226 9.45 -16.89 2.08
C ASN A 226 8.82 -15.67 2.78
N TYR A 227 8.20 -14.75 2.04
CA TYR A 227 7.54 -13.61 2.66
C TYR A 227 6.37 -14.05 3.54
N LYS A 228 6.36 -13.58 4.79
CA LYS A 228 5.31 -13.90 5.77
C LYS A 228 4.81 -12.64 6.45
N LEU A 229 3.50 -12.58 6.66
CA LEU A 229 2.89 -11.59 7.54
C LEU A 229 3.36 -11.79 8.98
N ILE A 230 3.48 -10.69 9.72
CA ILE A 230 3.66 -10.75 11.17
C ILE A 230 2.30 -10.47 11.80
N GLU A 231 1.75 -11.47 12.45
CA GLU A 231 0.45 -11.37 13.11
C GLU A 231 0.62 -10.97 14.59
N ASP A 232 -0.36 -10.20 15.08
CA ASP A 232 -0.46 -9.76 16.46
C ASP A 232 0.75 -8.98 17.00
N SER A 233 1.52 -8.33 16.12
CA SER A 233 2.50 -7.32 16.50
C SER A 233 1.79 -6.05 16.96
N LYS A 234 1.15 -6.10 18.12
CA LYS A 234 0.29 -5.03 18.61
C LYS A 234 0.78 -4.47 19.94
N PHE A 235 0.49 -3.19 20.15
CA PHE A 235 0.37 -2.66 21.49
C PHE A 235 -1.10 -2.49 21.87
N ASN A 236 -1.40 -2.74 23.12
CA ASN A 236 -2.69 -2.41 23.73
C ASN A 236 -2.46 -1.33 24.78
N PHE A 237 -3.30 -0.32 24.76
CA PHE A 237 -3.19 0.82 25.64
C PHE A 237 -4.57 1.24 26.16
N SER A 238 -4.68 1.50 27.46
CA SER A 238 -5.93 1.99 28.06
C SER A 238 -5.85 3.49 28.27
N TYR A 239 -6.80 4.22 27.73
CA TYR A 239 -6.98 5.64 27.93
C TYR A 239 -8.38 5.92 28.46
N LYS A 240 -8.49 6.42 29.70
CA LYS A 240 -9.77 6.54 30.40
C LYS A 240 -10.51 5.20 30.40
N ASN A 241 -11.69 5.13 29.82
CA ASN A 241 -12.53 3.93 29.69
C ASN A 241 -12.42 3.24 28.32
N LEU A 242 -11.43 3.62 27.49
CA LEU A 242 -11.21 3.07 26.15
C LEU A 242 -9.99 2.16 26.15
N ASN A 243 -10.11 1.02 25.47
CA ASN A 243 -8.99 0.18 25.09
C ASN A 243 -8.63 0.47 23.64
N LEU A 244 -7.37 0.84 23.42
CA LEU A 244 -6.83 1.17 22.10
C LEU A 244 -5.88 0.05 21.65
N THR A 245 -5.98 -0.35 20.41
CA THR A 245 -5.08 -1.33 19.80
C THR A 245 -4.46 -0.69 18.56
N GLY A 246 -3.16 -0.88 18.38
CA GLY A 246 -2.43 -0.40 17.21
C GLY A 246 -1.18 -1.25 16.96
N HIS A 247 -0.47 -0.95 15.87
CA HIS A 247 0.77 -1.63 15.51
C HIS A 247 1.95 -1.20 16.38
N ALA A 248 2.71 -2.16 16.89
CA ALA A 248 3.92 -1.91 17.68
C ALA A 248 5.08 -1.37 16.81
N GLY A 249 5.16 -1.77 15.57
CA GLY A 249 6.13 -1.32 14.56
C GLY A 249 5.83 -2.03 13.23
N PRO A 250 6.40 -1.60 12.12
CA PRO A 250 7.27 -0.46 11.89
C PRO A 250 6.55 0.91 11.82
N SER A 251 5.29 0.98 12.28
CA SER A 251 4.48 2.20 12.25
C SER A 251 4.99 3.27 13.22
N ILE A 252 5.83 4.17 12.74
CA ILE A 252 6.27 5.34 13.53
C ILE A 252 5.06 6.20 13.95
N GLY A 253 4.08 6.37 13.06
CA GLY A 253 2.86 7.14 13.34
C GLY A 253 2.08 6.56 14.53
N GLY A 254 1.89 5.24 14.57
CA GLY A 254 1.22 4.54 15.67
C GLY A 254 1.94 4.74 17.00
N LEU A 255 3.25 4.58 17.02
CA LEU A 255 4.08 4.79 18.21
C LEU A 255 4.05 6.24 18.70
N MET A 256 4.00 7.22 17.80
CA MET A 256 3.88 8.63 18.18
C MET A 256 2.52 8.93 18.80
N VAL A 257 1.44 8.39 18.23
CA VAL A 257 0.09 8.52 18.82
C VAL A 257 0.06 7.93 20.22
N LEU A 258 0.65 6.74 20.42
CA LEU A 258 0.77 6.12 21.73
C LEU A 258 1.50 7.02 22.73
N LYS A 259 2.71 7.47 22.41
CA LYS A 259 3.48 8.37 23.26
C LYS A 259 2.72 9.65 23.60
N TYR A 260 1.99 10.19 22.64
CA TYR A 260 1.17 11.37 22.87
C TYR A 260 0.02 11.10 23.86
N ILE A 261 -0.69 9.99 23.70
CA ILE A 261 -1.76 9.58 24.62
C ILE A 261 -1.21 9.35 26.05
N GLU A 262 -0.03 8.75 26.18
CA GLU A 262 0.64 8.59 27.46
C GLU A 262 0.94 9.93 28.14
N GLU A 263 1.40 10.93 27.37
CA GLU A 263 1.66 12.26 27.90
C GLU A 263 0.36 13.00 28.31
N LEU A 264 -0.70 12.82 27.53
CA LEU A 264 -2.03 13.32 27.91
C LEU A 264 -2.55 12.69 29.22
N ASN A 265 -2.32 11.39 29.42
CA ASN A 265 -2.68 10.71 30.68
C ASN A 265 -1.94 11.27 31.90
N LYS A 266 -0.74 11.80 31.70
CA LYS A 266 0.06 12.49 32.74
C LYS A 266 -0.39 13.94 32.98
N GLY A 267 -1.48 14.39 32.33
CA GLY A 267 -2.01 15.74 32.44
C GLY A 267 -1.20 16.80 31.67
N LYS A 268 -0.34 16.38 30.75
CA LYS A 268 0.43 17.32 29.92
C LYS A 268 -0.39 17.86 28.76
N SER A 269 -0.02 19.05 28.30
CA SER A 269 -0.72 19.88 27.31
C SER A 269 -0.22 19.64 25.87
N ILE A 270 -0.66 20.48 24.93
CA ILE A 270 -0.19 20.55 23.53
C ILE A 270 1.33 20.65 23.41
N GLN A 271 2.04 21.22 24.41
CA GLN A 271 3.50 21.23 24.43
C GLN A 271 4.10 19.83 24.39
N SER A 272 3.43 18.85 24.97
CA SER A 272 3.87 17.44 24.92
C SER A 272 3.82 16.83 23.51
N LEU A 273 2.92 17.29 22.64
CA LEU A 273 2.90 16.94 21.21
C LEU A 273 4.19 17.41 20.52
N ILE A 274 4.55 18.64 20.79
CA ILE A 274 5.77 19.25 20.22
C ILE A 274 7.00 18.49 20.69
N ASP A 275 7.05 18.10 21.93
CA ASP A 275 8.17 17.38 22.54
C ASP A 275 8.25 15.95 21.99
N VAL A 276 7.12 15.24 21.84
CA VAL A 276 7.05 13.94 21.17
C VAL A 276 7.48 14.03 19.71
N TYR A 277 7.06 15.07 19.00
CA TYR A 277 7.48 15.31 17.62
C TYR A 277 9.00 15.58 17.48
N LYS A 278 9.57 16.33 18.42
CA LYS A 278 11.01 16.60 18.45
C LYS A 278 11.85 15.35 18.70
N THR A 279 11.36 14.40 19.49
CA THR A 279 12.06 13.13 19.75
C THR A 279 12.17 12.26 18.48
N ARG A 280 11.29 12.46 17.49
CA ARG A 280 11.37 11.78 16.19
C ARG A 280 12.64 12.10 15.40
N LYS A 281 13.23 13.30 15.60
CA LYS A 281 14.43 13.72 14.87
C LYS A 281 15.72 13.11 15.43
N ASN A 282 15.65 12.47 16.58
CA ASN A 282 16.81 11.94 17.31
C ASN A 282 16.87 10.41 17.33
N ASN A 283 15.95 9.75 16.65
CA ASN A 283 15.90 8.30 16.42
C ASN A 283 15.86 8.01 14.91
#